data_a460e378a2b084ad8f20f84a86511dd6
#
_entry.id   a460e378a2b084ad8f20f84a86511dd6
#
_cell.length_a   1.000
_cell.length_b   1.000
_cell.length_c   1.000
_cell.angle_alpha   90.00
_cell.angle_beta   90.00
_cell.angle_gamma   90.00
#
_symmetry.space_group_name_H-M   'P 1'
#
loop_
_entity.id
_entity.type
_entity.pdbx_description
1 polymer ?
#
loop_
_entity_poly.entity_id
_entity_poly.type
_entity_poly.pdbx_seq_one_letter_code
_entity_poly.pdbx_strand_id
1 'polypeptide(L)'
;MLDHALREQLLRLFEGLEASYVFDVTADPGHASRGELLGLLEETAACSAKIGCRITDGQGLEFRLLRNDKDTGIHFRAVPNGHEFSSLILAVLNADGKGKNLPDEATRRQIGALGGQIALTTYMSLTCTNCPDVVQALNLLALSNPRITHTAVDGALFPEEVARLNIQAVPAVFHGEELIHVGRGSLAELLDKLEERFGTSDTGITPVVREYDLLVAGGGPAGASAAIYAARKGLRVAVVAE
;
A
#
# COMPACT_ATOMS: atom_id res chain seq x y z
N MET A 1 -23.15 6.36 0.13
CA MET A 1 -23.73 5.80 1.38
C MET A 1 -23.45 4.32 1.41
N LEU A 2 -22.92 3.86 2.56
CA LEU A 2 -22.67 2.45 2.82
C LEU A 2 -24.02 1.73 3.01
N ASP A 3 -24.23 0.61 2.33
CA ASP A 3 -25.40 -0.21 2.59
C ASP A 3 -25.31 -0.89 3.98
N HIS A 4 -26.42 -1.44 4.45
CA HIS A 4 -26.51 -2.04 5.78
C HIS A 4 -25.54 -3.24 5.93
N ALA A 5 -25.42 -4.09 4.91
CA ALA A 5 -24.57 -5.28 4.97
C ALA A 5 -23.08 -4.90 5.05
N LEU A 6 -22.66 -3.93 4.25
CA LEU A 6 -21.28 -3.42 4.27
C LEU A 6 -20.96 -2.74 5.61
N ARG A 7 -21.90 -1.97 6.15
CA ARG A 7 -21.73 -1.35 7.47
C ARG A 7 -21.56 -2.39 8.58
N GLU A 8 -22.37 -3.45 8.60
CA GLU A 8 -22.20 -4.54 9.56
C GLU A 8 -20.86 -5.27 9.41
N GLN A 9 -20.40 -5.43 8.16
CA GLN A 9 -19.07 -6.00 7.90
C GLN A 9 -17.96 -5.10 8.45
N LEU A 10 -18.04 -3.78 8.24
CA LEU A 10 -17.06 -2.84 8.77
C LEU A 10 -17.05 -2.81 10.30
N LEU A 11 -18.21 -2.85 10.96
CA LEU A 11 -18.30 -2.94 12.41
C LEU A 11 -17.50 -4.14 12.93
N ARG A 12 -17.68 -5.32 12.32
CA ARG A 12 -16.91 -6.54 12.68
C ARG A 12 -15.41 -6.40 12.40
N LEU A 13 -15.04 -5.82 11.26
CA LEU A 13 -13.63 -5.65 10.89
C LEU A 13 -12.89 -4.69 11.83
N PHE A 14 -13.58 -3.65 12.29
CA PHE A 14 -12.99 -2.62 13.13
C PHE A 14 -13.14 -2.87 14.65
N GLU A 15 -13.90 -3.89 15.05
CA GLU A 15 -14.09 -4.25 16.47
C GLU A 15 -12.74 -4.48 17.18
N GLY A 16 -11.78 -5.07 16.46
CA GLY A 16 -10.48 -5.42 16.99
C GLY A 16 -9.44 -4.30 16.97
N LEU A 17 -9.74 -3.08 16.50
CA LEU A 17 -8.74 -2.01 16.42
C LEU A 17 -8.17 -1.65 17.80
N GLU A 18 -6.84 -1.52 17.88
CA GLU A 18 -6.12 -1.18 19.10
C GLU A 18 -5.77 0.31 19.17
N ALA A 19 -5.29 0.88 18.06
CA ALA A 19 -4.93 2.29 17.97
C ALA A 19 -6.14 3.17 17.64
N SER A 20 -6.00 4.48 17.80
CA SER A 20 -6.94 5.48 17.29
C SER A 20 -6.51 5.94 15.90
N TYR A 21 -7.49 6.18 15.05
CA TYR A 21 -7.29 6.62 13.67
C TYR A 21 -8.07 7.90 13.39
N VAL A 22 -7.51 8.76 12.55
CA VAL A 22 -8.18 9.98 12.09
C VAL A 22 -8.00 10.09 10.59
N PHE A 23 -9.10 10.24 9.87
CA PHE A 23 -9.09 10.77 8.51
C PHE A 23 -8.96 12.29 8.60
N ASP A 24 -7.76 12.80 8.37
CA ASP A 24 -7.43 14.21 8.45
C ASP A 24 -7.61 14.84 7.06
N VAL A 25 -8.75 15.46 6.85
CA VAL A 25 -9.24 15.93 5.55
C VAL A 25 -8.93 17.41 5.36
N THR A 26 -8.38 17.75 4.20
CA THR A 26 -8.31 19.11 3.68
C THR A 26 -9.09 19.17 2.39
N ALA A 27 -10.15 19.99 2.33
CA ALA A 27 -11.01 20.05 1.16
C ALA A 27 -11.56 21.45 0.93
N ASP A 28 -11.56 21.87 -0.35
CA ASP A 28 -12.18 23.14 -0.78
C ASP A 28 -13.70 23.05 -0.55
N PRO A 29 -14.29 24.03 0.16
CA PRO A 29 -15.73 24.09 0.37
C PRO A 29 -16.56 24.06 -0.93
N GLY A 30 -16.01 24.57 -2.03
CA GLY A 30 -16.63 24.57 -3.35
C GLY A 30 -16.36 23.34 -4.21
N HIS A 31 -15.54 22.39 -3.76
CA HIS A 31 -15.20 21.21 -4.57
C HIS A 31 -16.39 20.27 -4.75
N ALA A 32 -16.71 19.91 -6.00
CA ALA A 32 -17.90 19.13 -6.34
C ALA A 32 -17.99 17.79 -5.60
N SER A 33 -16.86 17.11 -5.38
CA SER A 33 -16.80 15.80 -4.70
C SER A 33 -16.61 15.89 -3.20
N ARG A 34 -16.58 17.10 -2.60
CA ARG A 34 -16.37 17.26 -1.15
C ARG A 34 -17.42 16.53 -0.33
N GLY A 35 -18.68 16.71 -0.65
CA GLY A 35 -19.79 16.08 0.07
C GLY A 35 -19.73 14.54 0.01
N GLU A 36 -19.35 14.00 -1.15
CA GLU A 36 -19.18 12.56 -1.31
C GLU A 36 -18.02 12.02 -0.49
N LEU A 37 -16.87 12.70 -0.49
CA LEU A 37 -15.71 12.31 0.32
C LEU A 37 -16.04 12.34 1.81
N LEU A 38 -16.58 13.43 2.31
CA LEU A 38 -16.91 13.58 3.72
C LEU A 38 -17.94 12.53 4.16
N GLY A 39 -19.01 12.32 3.38
CA GLY A 39 -20.01 11.30 3.68
C GLY A 39 -19.41 9.90 3.76
N LEU A 40 -18.53 9.53 2.81
CA LEU A 40 -17.86 8.22 2.82
C LEU A 40 -16.98 8.04 4.06
N LEU A 41 -16.17 9.03 4.40
CA LEU A 41 -15.25 8.94 5.54
C LEU A 41 -15.99 8.98 6.86
N GLU A 42 -17.01 9.81 7.04
CA GLU A 42 -17.83 9.89 8.24
C GLU A 42 -18.64 8.61 8.47
N GLU A 43 -19.24 8.04 7.40
CA GLU A 43 -19.95 6.75 7.50
C GLU A 43 -18.98 5.61 7.84
N THR A 44 -17.76 5.63 7.30
CA THR A 44 -16.71 4.65 7.64
C THR A 44 -16.24 4.81 9.08
N ALA A 45 -16.00 6.04 9.52
CA ALA A 45 -15.60 6.35 10.89
C ALA A 45 -16.68 5.96 11.92
N ALA A 46 -17.95 6.15 11.59
CA ALA A 46 -19.08 5.76 12.45
C ALA A 46 -19.15 4.24 12.73
N CYS A 47 -18.38 3.41 11.99
CA CYS A 47 -18.28 1.98 12.24
C CYS A 47 -17.30 1.61 13.37
N SER A 48 -16.60 2.57 14.00
CA SER A 48 -15.73 2.30 15.15
C SER A 48 -15.51 3.54 16.00
N ALA A 49 -15.59 3.40 17.31
CA ALA A 49 -15.20 4.46 18.25
C ALA A 49 -13.70 4.83 18.18
N LYS A 50 -12.90 4.02 17.48
CA LYS A 50 -11.46 4.25 17.28
C LYS A 50 -11.13 5.08 16.04
N ILE A 51 -12.12 5.39 15.19
CA ILE A 51 -11.92 6.12 13.95
C ILE A 51 -12.69 7.44 14.01
N GLY A 52 -12.05 8.53 13.70
CA GLY A 52 -12.65 9.86 13.61
C GLY A 52 -12.32 10.56 12.30
N CYS A 53 -13.00 11.67 12.06
CA CYS A 53 -12.70 12.60 10.98
C CYS A 53 -12.31 13.95 11.56
N ARG A 54 -11.27 14.57 10.99
CA ARG A 54 -10.90 15.97 11.22
C ARG A 54 -11.01 16.66 9.87
N ILE A 55 -11.82 17.71 9.79
CA ILE A 55 -12.10 18.38 8.53
C ILE A 55 -11.60 19.81 8.62
N THR A 56 -10.79 20.20 7.65
CA THR A 56 -10.24 21.55 7.52
C THR A 56 -10.57 22.07 6.13
N ASP A 57 -11.08 23.30 6.05
CA ASP A 57 -11.27 23.98 4.78
C ASP A 57 -9.92 24.39 4.21
N GLY A 58 -9.67 24.05 2.94
CA GLY A 58 -8.42 24.31 2.25
C GLY A 58 -8.57 24.12 0.75
N GLN A 59 -7.49 24.23 0.00
CA GLN A 59 -7.52 23.99 -1.44
C GLN A 59 -7.47 22.51 -1.77
N GLY A 60 -8.11 22.12 -2.87
CA GLY A 60 -8.08 20.74 -3.38
C GLY A 60 -9.06 19.81 -2.69
N LEU A 61 -8.77 18.53 -2.76
CA LEU A 61 -9.54 17.44 -2.17
C LEU A 61 -8.59 16.32 -1.77
N GLU A 62 -8.24 16.25 -0.49
CA GLU A 62 -7.31 15.26 0.00
C GLU A 62 -7.58 14.87 1.46
N PHE A 63 -7.13 13.72 1.85
CA PHE A 63 -7.01 13.33 3.25
C PHE A 63 -5.80 12.43 3.48
N ARG A 64 -5.34 12.41 4.70
CA ARG A 64 -4.29 11.52 5.18
C ARG A 64 -4.80 10.69 6.34
N LEU A 65 -4.27 9.48 6.47
CA LEU A 65 -4.56 8.61 7.59
C LEU A 65 -3.57 8.89 8.73
N LEU A 66 -4.10 9.29 9.87
CA LEU A 66 -3.30 9.41 11.10
C LEU A 66 -3.55 8.21 12.00
N ARG A 67 -2.51 7.72 12.67
CA ARG A 67 -2.55 6.72 13.74
C ARG A 67 -2.03 7.34 15.02
N ASN A 68 -2.85 7.42 16.07
CA ASN A 68 -2.53 8.10 17.33
C ASN A 68 -2.00 9.53 17.07
N ASP A 69 -2.71 10.29 16.23
CA ASP A 69 -2.38 11.65 15.76
C ASP A 69 -1.04 11.81 14.99
N LYS A 70 -0.41 10.72 14.61
CA LYS A 70 0.79 10.74 13.76
C LYS A 70 0.46 10.31 12.34
N ASP A 71 1.01 11.02 11.37
CA ASP A 71 0.87 10.68 9.95
C ASP A 71 1.46 9.29 9.69
N THR A 72 0.70 8.44 9.02
CA THR A 72 1.12 7.09 8.62
C THR A 72 1.91 7.09 7.32
N GLY A 73 1.96 8.22 6.62
CA GLY A 73 2.48 8.33 5.26
C GLY A 73 1.49 7.88 4.18
N ILE A 74 0.26 7.51 4.55
CA ILE A 74 -0.79 7.12 3.58
C ILE A 74 -1.72 8.30 3.35
N HIS A 75 -1.77 8.76 2.10
CA HIS A 75 -2.55 9.90 1.66
C HIS A 75 -3.45 9.54 0.47
N PHE A 76 -4.56 10.23 0.34
CA PHE A 76 -5.50 10.07 -0.77
C PHE A 76 -5.91 11.44 -1.31
N ARG A 77 -5.84 11.61 -2.60
CA ARG A 77 -6.44 12.68 -3.39
C ARG A 77 -7.54 12.07 -4.27
N ALA A 78 -8.56 11.56 -3.62
CA ALA A 78 -9.61 10.75 -4.21
C ALA A 78 -10.82 10.69 -3.27
N VAL A 79 -11.96 10.27 -3.82
CA VAL A 79 -13.05 9.67 -3.06
C VAL A 79 -12.89 8.14 -3.20
N PRO A 80 -12.25 7.44 -2.24
CA PRO A 80 -11.86 6.04 -2.41
C PRO A 80 -13.07 5.10 -2.28
N ASN A 81 -13.95 5.15 -3.27
CA ASN A 81 -15.09 4.25 -3.46
C ASN A 81 -14.78 3.20 -4.54
N GLY A 82 -15.77 2.45 -5.01
CA GLY A 82 -15.60 1.41 -6.01
C GLY A 82 -14.54 0.38 -5.59
N HIS A 83 -13.60 0.07 -6.47
CA HIS A 83 -12.52 -0.88 -6.19
C HIS A 83 -11.55 -0.38 -5.11
N GLU A 84 -11.37 0.94 -4.98
CA GLU A 84 -10.44 1.53 -4.00
C GLU A 84 -11.02 1.63 -2.59
N PHE A 85 -12.30 1.32 -2.39
CA PHE A 85 -12.84 1.23 -1.04
C PHE A 85 -12.10 0.19 -0.19
N SER A 86 -11.69 -0.91 -0.81
CA SER A 86 -10.85 -1.91 -0.13
C SER A 86 -9.51 -1.36 0.30
N SER A 87 -8.91 -0.46 -0.48
CA SER A 87 -7.63 0.19 -0.14
C SER A 87 -7.75 1.13 1.06
N LEU A 88 -8.89 1.85 1.18
CA LEU A 88 -9.19 2.68 2.36
C LEU A 88 -9.29 1.82 3.63
N ILE A 89 -10.08 0.74 3.58
CA ILE A 89 -10.30 -0.14 4.72
C ILE A 89 -9.01 -0.84 5.14
N LEU A 90 -8.24 -1.34 4.16
CA LEU A 90 -6.97 -2.00 4.43
C LEU A 90 -5.88 -1.02 4.90
N ALA A 91 -5.94 0.26 4.53
CA ALA A 91 -5.05 1.27 5.09
C ALA A 91 -5.18 1.33 6.62
N VAL A 92 -6.41 1.36 7.15
CA VAL A 92 -6.67 1.35 8.60
C VAL A 92 -6.25 0.03 9.24
N LEU A 93 -6.69 -1.11 8.68
CA LEU A 93 -6.42 -2.43 9.25
C LEU A 93 -4.92 -2.78 9.21
N ASN A 94 -4.22 -2.43 8.13
CA ASN A 94 -2.77 -2.66 8.00
C ASN A 94 -1.98 -1.77 8.95
N ALA A 95 -2.42 -0.53 9.16
CA ALA A 95 -1.81 0.37 10.14
C ALA A 95 -1.98 -0.14 11.59
N ASP A 96 -3.02 -0.94 11.87
CA ASP A 96 -3.23 -1.62 13.16
C ASP A 96 -2.53 -2.99 13.24
N GLY A 97 -1.93 -3.44 12.14
CA GLY A 97 -1.28 -4.75 12.06
C GLY A 97 -2.25 -5.93 11.92
N LYS A 98 -3.51 -5.66 11.59
CA LYS A 98 -4.61 -6.66 11.50
C LYS A 98 -5.16 -6.86 10.10
N GLY A 99 -4.54 -6.22 9.11
CA GLY A 99 -4.98 -6.29 7.72
C GLY A 99 -4.47 -7.53 6.99
N LYS A 100 -4.25 -7.36 5.69
CA LYS A 100 -3.82 -8.45 4.80
C LYS A 100 -2.47 -8.11 4.16
N ASN A 101 -1.78 -9.16 3.71
CA ASN A 101 -0.53 -9.06 2.94
C ASN A 101 0.55 -8.26 3.69
N LEU A 102 0.51 -8.27 5.03
CA LEU A 102 1.53 -7.61 5.83
C LEU A 102 2.90 -8.20 5.50
N PRO A 103 3.92 -7.37 5.25
CA PRO A 103 5.26 -7.85 4.95
C PRO A 103 5.83 -8.63 6.14
N ASP A 104 6.54 -9.71 5.86
CA ASP A 104 7.29 -10.44 6.86
C ASP A 104 8.48 -9.62 7.39
N GLU A 105 9.21 -10.14 8.34
CA GLU A 105 10.31 -9.41 8.96
C GLU A 105 11.47 -9.15 7.99
N ALA A 106 11.72 -10.07 7.04
CA ALA A 106 12.76 -9.90 6.03
C ALA A 106 12.40 -8.76 5.07
N THR A 107 11.19 -8.78 4.55
CA THR A 107 10.66 -7.72 3.68
C THR A 107 10.60 -6.37 4.39
N ARG A 108 10.19 -6.33 5.67
CA ARG A 108 10.21 -5.07 6.46
C ARG A 108 11.62 -4.51 6.61
N ARG A 109 12.61 -5.36 6.79
CA ARG A 109 14.03 -4.93 6.84
C ARG A 109 14.48 -4.35 5.51
N GLN A 110 14.13 -4.99 4.39
CA GLN A 110 14.41 -4.47 3.05
C GLN A 110 13.77 -3.09 2.85
N ILE A 111 12.48 -2.95 3.15
CA ILE A 111 11.78 -1.66 3.07
C ILE A 111 12.45 -0.60 3.96
N GLY A 112 12.84 -0.98 5.18
CA GLY A 112 13.56 -0.10 6.11
C GLY A 112 14.95 0.32 5.63
N ALA A 113 15.57 -0.47 4.74
CA ALA A 113 16.88 -0.18 4.16
C ALA A 113 16.83 0.80 2.98
N LEU A 114 15.68 1.06 2.39
CA LEU A 114 15.54 2.03 1.28
C LEU A 114 16.13 3.39 1.66
N GLY A 115 16.94 3.95 0.77
CA GLY A 115 17.63 5.22 0.98
C GLY A 115 16.76 6.45 0.73
N GLY A 116 17.04 7.54 1.44
CA GLY A 116 16.43 8.86 1.19
C GLY A 116 14.98 9.02 1.65
N GLN A 117 14.40 10.16 1.30
CA GLN A 117 12.98 10.46 1.47
C GLN A 117 12.27 10.12 0.15
N ILE A 118 11.25 9.27 0.19
CA ILE A 118 10.59 8.75 -1.00
C ILE A 118 9.11 9.15 -0.94
N ALA A 119 8.71 10.07 -1.79
CA ALA A 119 7.30 10.46 -1.96
C ALA A 119 6.76 9.83 -3.24
N LEU A 120 5.89 8.83 -3.10
CA LEU A 120 5.27 8.12 -4.22
C LEU A 120 3.86 8.62 -4.46
N THR A 121 3.51 8.74 -5.72
CA THR A 121 2.14 9.09 -6.15
C THR A 121 1.65 8.03 -7.12
N THR A 122 0.51 7.40 -6.83
CA THR A 122 -0.16 6.47 -7.73
C THR A 122 -1.38 7.10 -8.34
N TYR A 123 -1.37 7.33 -9.65
CA TYR A 123 -2.58 7.66 -10.39
C TYR A 123 -3.36 6.39 -10.68
N MET A 124 -4.63 6.39 -10.29
CA MET A 124 -5.53 5.24 -10.39
C MET A 124 -6.90 5.66 -10.93
N SER A 125 -7.75 4.70 -11.19
CA SER A 125 -9.16 4.89 -11.51
C SER A 125 -10.01 4.02 -10.61
N LEU A 126 -11.14 4.54 -10.15
CA LEU A 126 -12.07 3.81 -9.26
C LEU A 126 -12.68 2.55 -9.91
N THR A 127 -12.64 2.46 -11.25
CA THR A 127 -13.11 1.30 -12.02
C THR A 127 -12.00 0.33 -12.42
N CYS A 128 -10.75 0.62 -12.06
CA CYS A 128 -9.59 -0.21 -12.38
C CYS A 128 -9.49 -1.38 -11.38
N THR A 129 -9.57 -2.61 -11.86
CA THR A 129 -9.51 -3.82 -11.01
C THR A 129 -8.10 -4.15 -10.50
N ASN A 130 -7.06 -3.62 -11.14
CA ASN A 130 -5.66 -3.87 -10.78
C ASN A 130 -5.06 -2.75 -9.91
N CYS A 131 -5.73 -1.60 -9.83
CA CYS A 131 -5.21 -0.45 -9.09
C CYS A 131 -5.10 -0.72 -7.58
N PRO A 132 -6.07 -1.38 -6.92
CA PRO A 132 -5.99 -1.65 -5.50
C PRO A 132 -4.75 -2.44 -5.08
N ASP A 133 -4.29 -3.39 -5.89
CA ASP A 133 -3.11 -4.21 -5.55
C ASP A 133 -1.86 -3.32 -5.39
N VAL A 134 -1.67 -2.38 -6.32
CA VAL A 134 -0.54 -1.45 -6.30
C VAL A 134 -0.69 -0.41 -5.19
N VAL A 135 -1.88 0.17 -5.03
CA VAL A 135 -2.16 1.15 -3.96
C VAL A 135 -1.91 0.54 -2.58
N GLN A 136 -2.41 -0.67 -2.34
CA GLN A 136 -2.25 -1.38 -1.07
C GLN A 136 -0.79 -1.76 -0.82
N ALA A 137 -0.06 -2.21 -1.84
CA ALA A 137 1.36 -2.52 -1.72
C ALA A 137 2.19 -1.27 -1.34
N LEU A 138 1.95 -0.13 -1.97
CA LEU A 138 2.66 1.11 -1.66
C LEU A 138 2.24 1.70 -0.29
N ASN A 139 0.99 1.53 0.11
CA ASN A 139 0.56 1.84 1.48
C ASN A 139 1.33 1.01 2.52
N LEU A 140 1.60 -0.27 2.26
CA LEU A 140 2.42 -1.11 3.15
C LEU A 140 3.88 -0.63 3.23
N LEU A 141 4.44 -0.11 2.12
CA LEU A 141 5.76 0.52 2.14
C LEU A 141 5.78 1.75 3.06
N ALA A 142 4.79 2.64 2.93
CA ALA A 142 4.68 3.83 3.78
C ALA A 142 4.53 3.47 5.26
N LEU A 143 3.72 2.47 5.59
CA LEU A 143 3.57 1.97 6.96
C LEU A 143 4.85 1.35 7.54
N SER A 144 5.70 0.78 6.67
CA SER A 144 6.91 0.04 7.09
C SER A 144 8.16 0.92 7.15
N ASN A 145 8.15 2.10 6.53
CA ASN A 145 9.28 3.03 6.53
C ASN A 145 8.80 4.49 6.63
N PRO A 146 9.05 5.20 7.73
CA PRO A 146 8.58 6.57 7.93
C PRO A 146 9.21 7.60 6.96
N ARG A 147 10.18 7.21 6.15
CA ARG A 147 10.75 8.04 5.09
C ARG A 147 9.98 7.91 3.76
N ILE A 148 9.00 7.03 3.71
CA ILE A 148 8.17 6.81 2.54
C ILE A 148 6.79 7.41 2.78
N THR A 149 6.30 8.20 1.84
CA THR A 149 4.90 8.59 1.77
C THR A 149 4.29 8.09 0.46
N HIS A 150 3.04 7.73 0.50
CA HIS A 150 2.29 7.31 -0.68
C HIS A 150 0.98 8.06 -0.79
N THR A 151 0.74 8.67 -1.94
CA THR A 151 -0.51 9.37 -2.27
C THR A 151 -1.23 8.66 -3.41
N ALA A 152 -2.42 8.13 -3.15
CA ALA A 152 -3.30 7.60 -4.18
C ALA A 152 -4.17 8.73 -4.77
N VAL A 153 -4.12 8.92 -6.08
CA VAL A 153 -4.80 10.01 -6.81
C VAL A 153 -5.78 9.43 -7.80
N ASP A 154 -7.05 9.82 -7.69
CA ASP A 154 -8.02 9.53 -8.75
C ASP A 154 -7.78 10.44 -9.95
N GLY A 155 -7.27 9.86 -11.04
CA GLY A 155 -6.97 10.61 -12.26
C GLY A 155 -8.16 11.36 -12.86
N ALA A 156 -9.40 10.92 -12.58
CA ALA A 156 -10.61 11.59 -13.05
C ALA A 156 -10.83 12.95 -12.35
N LEU A 157 -10.35 13.12 -11.12
CA LEU A 157 -10.44 14.39 -10.38
C LEU A 157 -9.31 15.36 -10.72
N PHE A 158 -8.21 14.87 -11.33
CA PHE A 158 -7.01 15.66 -11.64
C PHE A 158 -6.58 15.51 -13.11
N PRO A 159 -7.45 15.81 -14.09
CA PRO A 159 -7.18 15.59 -15.51
C PRO A 159 -5.99 16.41 -16.04
N GLU A 160 -5.72 17.57 -15.47
CA GLU A 160 -4.57 18.40 -15.85
C GLU A 160 -3.24 17.74 -15.47
N GLU A 161 -3.18 17.10 -14.31
CA GLU A 161 -1.99 16.35 -13.87
C GLU A 161 -1.78 15.10 -14.75
N VAL A 162 -2.87 14.39 -15.06
CA VAL A 162 -2.85 13.22 -15.97
C VAL A 162 -2.32 13.63 -17.34
N ALA A 163 -2.77 14.76 -17.89
CA ALA A 163 -2.31 15.26 -19.18
C ALA A 163 -0.84 15.72 -19.12
N ARG A 164 -0.47 16.46 -18.08
CA ARG A 164 0.91 16.97 -17.90
C ARG A 164 1.93 15.83 -17.77
N LEU A 165 1.59 14.78 -17.05
CA LEU A 165 2.44 13.60 -16.86
C LEU A 165 2.30 12.57 -17.98
N ASN A 166 1.48 12.86 -19.00
CA ASN A 166 1.23 11.95 -20.13
C ASN A 166 0.84 10.52 -19.70
N ILE A 167 -0.04 10.38 -18.70
CA ILE A 167 -0.48 9.09 -18.18
C ILE A 167 -1.44 8.44 -19.17
N GLN A 168 -1.03 7.28 -19.73
CA GLN A 168 -1.80 6.54 -20.74
C GLN A 168 -2.51 5.32 -20.16
N ALA A 169 -2.07 4.83 -19.00
CA ALA A 169 -2.62 3.64 -18.35
C ALA A 169 -2.50 3.75 -16.84
N VAL A 170 -3.38 3.08 -16.12
CA VAL A 170 -3.40 3.00 -14.65
C VAL A 170 -3.40 1.54 -14.16
N PRO A 171 -2.84 1.29 -12.98
CA PRO A 171 -2.15 2.23 -12.09
C PRO A 171 -0.83 2.73 -12.67
N ALA A 172 -0.47 3.99 -12.40
CA ALA A 172 0.80 4.58 -12.78
C ALA A 172 1.45 5.23 -11.55
N VAL A 173 2.64 4.76 -11.17
CA VAL A 173 3.36 5.18 -9.97
C VAL A 173 4.47 6.14 -10.33
N PHE A 174 4.52 7.26 -9.66
CA PHE A 174 5.50 8.32 -9.87
C PHE A 174 6.27 8.65 -8.59
N HIS A 175 7.50 9.13 -8.76
CA HIS A 175 8.24 9.88 -7.78
C HIS A 175 8.53 11.27 -8.35
N GLY A 176 7.83 12.29 -7.81
CA GLY A 176 7.78 13.58 -8.48
C GLY A 176 7.14 13.48 -9.87
N GLU A 177 7.89 13.81 -10.92
CA GLU A 177 7.45 13.67 -12.31
C GLU A 177 8.02 12.42 -13.01
N GLU A 178 8.85 11.65 -12.33
CA GLU A 178 9.46 10.45 -12.86
C GLU A 178 8.55 9.24 -12.70
N LEU A 179 8.29 8.56 -13.82
CA LEU A 179 7.51 7.33 -13.84
C LEU A 179 8.35 6.15 -13.30
N ILE A 180 7.88 5.52 -12.23
CA ILE A 180 8.54 4.37 -11.59
C ILE A 180 7.92 3.05 -12.08
N HIS A 181 6.57 3.00 -12.21
CA HIS A 181 5.88 1.77 -12.56
C HIS A 181 4.54 2.05 -13.25
N VAL A 182 4.14 1.18 -14.16
CA VAL A 182 2.82 1.18 -14.81
C VAL A 182 2.26 -0.24 -14.83
N GLY A 183 0.97 -0.35 -14.59
CA GLY A 183 0.23 -1.61 -14.64
C GLY A 183 0.30 -2.39 -13.33
N ARG A 184 0.03 -3.68 -13.40
CA ARG A 184 0.06 -4.57 -12.23
C ARG A 184 1.46 -4.60 -11.62
N GLY A 185 1.51 -4.73 -10.30
CA GLY A 185 2.76 -4.88 -9.57
C GLY A 185 2.51 -5.47 -8.19
N SER A 186 3.30 -6.46 -7.83
CA SER A 186 3.35 -7.00 -6.47
C SER A 186 4.21 -6.12 -5.55
N LEU A 187 4.07 -6.30 -4.24
CA LEU A 187 4.93 -5.61 -3.26
C LEU A 187 6.42 -5.86 -3.55
N ALA A 188 6.79 -7.11 -3.90
CA ALA A 188 8.18 -7.47 -4.18
C ALA A 188 8.71 -6.74 -5.42
N GLU A 189 7.97 -6.76 -6.54
CA GLU A 189 8.37 -6.07 -7.78
C GLU A 189 8.49 -4.55 -7.60
N LEU A 190 7.60 -3.95 -6.82
CA LEU A 190 7.66 -2.52 -6.51
C LEU A 190 8.86 -2.21 -5.61
N LEU A 191 9.14 -3.06 -4.63
CA LEU A 191 10.29 -2.91 -3.74
C LEU A 191 11.60 -3.02 -4.52
N ASP A 192 11.76 -4.01 -5.40
CA ASP A 192 12.94 -4.18 -6.25
C ASP A 192 13.21 -2.93 -7.09
N LYS A 193 12.18 -2.34 -7.71
CA LYS A 193 12.31 -1.09 -8.48
C LYS A 193 12.74 0.10 -7.62
N LEU A 194 12.22 0.17 -6.39
CA LEU A 194 12.59 1.23 -5.47
C LEU A 194 14.03 1.04 -4.95
N GLU A 195 14.47 -0.19 -4.72
CA GLU A 195 15.86 -0.50 -4.38
C GLU A 195 16.82 -0.12 -5.53
N GLU A 196 16.47 -0.48 -6.76
CA GLU A 196 17.24 -0.10 -7.95
C GLU A 196 17.36 1.41 -8.09
N ARG A 197 16.28 2.14 -7.80
CA ARG A 197 16.20 3.59 -8.02
C ARG A 197 16.80 4.43 -6.90
N PHE A 198 16.55 4.06 -5.65
CA PHE A 198 16.92 4.86 -4.46
C PHE A 198 18.11 4.26 -3.70
N GLY A 199 18.50 3.05 -4.06
CA GLY A 199 19.53 2.33 -3.34
C GLY A 199 19.07 1.90 -1.94
N THR A 200 19.92 1.15 -1.28
CA THR A 200 19.74 0.78 0.12
C THR A 200 20.76 1.51 0.98
N SER A 201 20.31 2.08 2.10
CA SER A 201 21.23 2.54 3.13
C SER A 201 21.98 1.33 3.66
N ASP A 202 23.28 1.45 3.84
CA ASP A 202 24.08 0.40 4.49
C ASP A 202 23.61 0.26 5.94
N THR A 203 22.61 -0.59 6.15
CA THR A 203 22.07 -0.88 7.49
C THR A 203 22.93 -1.87 8.26
N GLY A 204 24.16 -2.12 7.78
CA GLY A 204 25.05 -3.13 8.38
C GLY A 204 24.50 -4.56 8.28
N ILE A 205 23.56 -4.79 7.38
CA ILE A 205 23.08 -6.14 7.08
C ILE A 205 24.16 -6.84 6.26
N THR A 206 25.00 -7.56 6.96
CA THR A 206 25.88 -8.52 6.29
C THR A 206 24.98 -9.56 5.63
N PRO A 207 25.02 -9.71 4.30
CA PRO A 207 24.21 -10.72 3.64
C PRO A 207 24.52 -12.07 4.30
N VAL A 208 23.48 -12.77 4.76
CA VAL A 208 23.66 -14.13 5.29
C VAL A 208 23.92 -15.03 4.11
N VAL A 209 25.17 -15.19 3.76
CA VAL A 209 25.60 -16.15 2.75
C VAL A 209 25.41 -17.54 3.33
N ARG A 210 24.54 -18.32 2.72
CA ARG A 210 24.38 -19.74 3.03
C ARG A 210 24.87 -20.55 1.84
N GLU A 211 25.72 -21.50 2.11
CA GLU A 211 26.21 -22.40 1.07
C GLU A 211 25.32 -23.64 1.01
N TYR A 212 24.93 -24.00 -0.19
CA TYR A 212 24.19 -25.20 -0.50
C TYR A 212 24.89 -25.97 -1.62
N ASP A 213 24.73 -27.29 -1.61
CA ASP A 213 25.31 -28.16 -2.63
C ASP A 213 24.36 -28.22 -3.86
N LEU A 214 23.06 -27.92 -3.66
CA LEU A 214 22.03 -27.88 -4.70
C LEU A 214 20.99 -26.80 -4.41
N LEU A 215 20.68 -26.02 -5.43
CA LEU A 215 19.54 -25.09 -5.44
C LEU A 215 18.47 -25.60 -6.40
N VAL A 216 17.25 -25.78 -5.91
CA VAL A 216 16.09 -26.19 -6.70
C VAL A 216 15.19 -24.97 -6.90
N ALA A 217 15.00 -24.52 -8.12
CA ALA A 217 14.07 -23.45 -8.46
C ALA A 217 12.68 -24.04 -8.77
N GLY A 218 11.69 -23.70 -7.94
CA GLY A 218 10.33 -24.17 -8.02
C GLY A 218 9.96 -25.23 -6.97
N GLY A 219 8.89 -24.97 -6.19
CA GLY A 219 8.35 -25.83 -5.12
C GLY A 219 7.31 -26.84 -5.58
N GLY A 220 7.08 -26.97 -6.90
CA GLY A 220 6.13 -27.95 -7.46
C GLY A 220 6.55 -29.41 -7.23
N PRO A 221 5.71 -30.41 -7.64
CA PRO A 221 5.97 -31.83 -7.38
C PRO A 221 7.33 -32.32 -7.87
N ALA A 222 7.80 -31.81 -9.01
CA ALA A 222 9.11 -32.16 -9.58
C ALA A 222 10.26 -31.59 -8.73
N GLY A 223 10.18 -30.29 -8.34
CA GLY A 223 11.17 -29.64 -7.50
C GLY A 223 11.22 -30.25 -6.10
N ALA A 224 10.08 -30.51 -5.49
CA ALA A 224 10.00 -31.20 -4.20
C ALA A 224 10.64 -32.60 -4.25
N SER A 225 10.35 -33.37 -5.30
CA SER A 225 10.94 -34.70 -5.51
C SER A 225 12.45 -34.63 -5.68
N ALA A 226 12.95 -33.68 -6.48
CA ALA A 226 14.38 -33.47 -6.68
C ALA A 226 15.09 -33.10 -5.37
N ALA A 227 14.50 -32.16 -4.58
CA ALA A 227 15.04 -31.75 -3.29
C ALA A 227 15.12 -32.90 -2.29
N ILE A 228 14.05 -33.69 -2.16
CA ILE A 228 14.00 -34.85 -1.27
C ILE A 228 15.07 -35.88 -1.67
N TYR A 229 15.21 -36.15 -2.98
CA TYR A 229 16.17 -37.14 -3.46
C TYR A 229 17.60 -36.68 -3.22
N ALA A 230 17.92 -35.43 -3.45
CA ALA A 230 19.23 -34.86 -3.17
C ALA A 230 19.54 -34.84 -1.68
N ALA A 231 18.59 -34.43 -0.83
CA ALA A 231 18.76 -34.45 0.62
C ALA A 231 19.00 -35.86 1.18
N ARG A 232 18.33 -36.89 0.62
CA ARG A 232 18.59 -38.30 0.95
C ARG A 232 20.00 -38.76 0.59
N LYS A 233 20.66 -38.11 -0.34
CA LYS A 233 22.06 -38.33 -0.70
C LYS A 233 23.07 -37.58 0.18
N GLY A 234 22.57 -36.87 1.20
CA GLY A 234 23.37 -36.07 2.11
C GLY A 234 23.78 -34.70 1.62
N LEU A 235 23.19 -34.24 0.48
CA LEU A 235 23.42 -32.89 -0.03
C LEU A 235 22.61 -31.86 0.78
N ARG A 236 23.20 -30.68 1.01
CA ARG A 236 22.50 -29.53 1.54
C ARG A 236 21.72 -28.88 0.40
N VAL A 237 20.40 -28.90 0.50
CA VAL A 237 19.53 -28.45 -0.58
C VAL A 237 18.73 -27.23 -0.12
N ALA A 238 18.70 -26.21 -0.96
CA ALA A 238 17.72 -25.12 -0.86
C ALA A 238 16.66 -25.27 -1.95
N VAL A 239 15.39 -25.00 -1.61
CA VAL A 239 14.30 -24.88 -2.56
C VAL A 239 13.85 -23.42 -2.55
N VAL A 240 13.88 -22.80 -3.71
CA VAL A 240 13.33 -21.44 -3.93
C VAL A 240 12.02 -21.61 -4.68
N ALA A 241 10.92 -21.19 -4.05
CA ALA A 241 9.58 -21.23 -4.63
C ALA A 241 8.90 -19.90 -4.32
N GLU A 242 8.05 -19.43 -5.26
CA GLU A 242 7.14 -18.29 -5.04
C GLU A 242 6.02 -18.68 -4.08
#